data_ac773674134e32064adfafe89c8985fd
#
_entry.id   ac773674134e32064adfafe89c8985fd
#
_cell.length_a   1.000
_cell.length_b   1.000
_cell.length_c   1.000
_cell.angle_alpha   90.00
_cell.angle_beta   90.00
_cell.angle_gamma   90.00
#
_symmetry.space_group_name_H-M   'P 1'
#
loop_
_entity.id
_entity.type
_entity.pdbx_description
1 polymer ?
#
loop_
_entity_poly.entity_id
_entity_poly.type
_entity_poly.pdbx_seq_one_letter_code
_entity_poly.pdbx_strand_id
1 'polypeptide(L)'
;SAYQYIQISSFPFPSLAVERTLQHISLQKSCLICPLRQYCCPKMCGILAIFGSSLPEGELRELLMKGSKRLRHRGPDWSGYQIHGNNGIAHERLAIMDPASGAQPMTDHDDNVVLCANGEIYNYKEVYAALPTPYNPKSGSDCECVIPAYLAYGKDFPNHLRGMFSFVVYDKRDNSYIACRDHIGITPLYIGYGKDGSVWFASEMKALHDACARYEQFPPGHIYNSKIQGFERWYNPEYITRTDLPSNPVDYTALRESFERAVVRRMMSDVPWGVLLSGGLDSSLVASICVRHMNDDPNAPFPRLHSFSVGLKDSPDLKAAKEVAEHIGTIHHNMEYTIQEGLDAIRDVIHHVETYDVTTIRASTPMYLMSRKIKAMGIKMVLSGEGADEVFGGYLYFHKAPNAQEFQEELKEKINRLHMYDCLRANKAVSSWGVEPRVPFLDYDFLEHAMGIDPNEKMIKRDEGRIEKYILRKAFDVEENPYLPKSVLWRQKEQFSDGVGYSWIDTLKEVAEAEITDDMFTHAKNRYPYNTPQTKEAYYYRQIFEEIFPSPAAAQTVPGGFSIACSTERALAWDASFATRGDASGRAVAGVHDDAYTEGHDVKKANSKNAPAAAAAEEPAAKKARTEEEEAKA
;
A
#
# COMPACT_ATOMS: atom_id res chain seq x y z
N SER A 1 -20.61 15.47 -49.56
CA SER A 1 -20.99 16.83 -49.97
C SER A 1 -20.87 17.81 -48.82
N ALA A 2 -20.07 18.83 -49.11
CA ALA A 2 -20.02 20.19 -48.57
C ALA A 2 -19.54 20.41 -47.11
N TYR A 3 -18.29 20.81 -47.05
CA TYR A 3 -17.69 21.66 -46.00
C TYR A 3 -18.19 23.12 -46.18
N GLN A 4 -18.49 23.81 -45.09
CA GLN A 4 -18.56 25.26 -45.05
C GLN A 4 -17.57 25.81 -44.01
N TYR A 5 -16.58 26.55 -44.50
CA TYR A 5 -15.70 27.43 -43.74
C TYR A 5 -16.44 28.72 -43.38
N ILE A 6 -16.26 29.20 -42.15
CA ILE A 6 -16.60 30.57 -41.78
C ILE A 6 -15.30 31.33 -41.50
N GLN A 7 -15.02 32.30 -42.35
CA GLN A 7 -14.01 33.35 -42.18
C GLN A 7 -14.52 34.41 -41.21
N ILE A 8 -13.68 34.80 -40.24
CA ILE A 8 -13.91 36.01 -39.45
C ILE A 8 -12.82 37.02 -39.83
N SER A 9 -13.32 38.14 -40.29
CA SER A 9 -12.58 39.29 -40.81
C SER A 9 -11.95 40.15 -39.72
N SER A 10 -10.80 40.68 -40.06
CA SER A 10 -9.96 41.68 -39.38
C SER A 10 -10.65 43.04 -39.19
N PHE A 11 -10.38 43.71 -38.04
CA PHE A 11 -10.53 45.15 -37.86
C PHE A 11 -9.23 45.77 -37.30
N PRO A 12 -8.88 47.02 -37.68
CA PRO A 12 -7.54 47.57 -37.60
C PRO A 12 -7.25 48.43 -36.35
N PHE A 13 -5.98 48.48 -35.96
CA PHE A 13 -5.43 49.37 -34.95
C PHE A 13 -5.22 50.78 -35.51
N PRO A 14 -5.29 51.85 -34.68
CA PRO A 14 -4.58 53.09 -34.96
C PRO A 14 -3.32 53.24 -34.10
N SER A 15 -2.25 53.60 -34.75
CA SER A 15 -0.96 54.00 -34.21
C SER A 15 -1.01 55.41 -33.58
N LEU A 16 -0.33 55.59 -32.45
CA LEU A 16 0.20 56.91 -32.04
C LEU A 16 1.55 56.74 -31.37
N ALA A 17 2.55 57.28 -32.02
CA ALA A 17 3.90 57.45 -31.54
C ALA A 17 4.00 58.69 -30.63
N VAL A 18 4.77 58.62 -29.54
CA VAL A 18 5.47 59.78 -28.96
C VAL A 18 6.80 59.31 -28.39
N GLU A 19 7.84 60.06 -28.81
CA GLU A 19 9.26 59.89 -28.46
C GLU A 19 9.63 60.43 -27.07
N ARG A 20 10.66 59.75 -26.48
CA ARG A 20 11.76 60.23 -25.62
C ARG A 20 11.50 61.16 -24.44
N THR A 21 11.90 60.68 -23.23
CA THR A 21 12.97 61.35 -22.47
C THR A 21 13.53 60.43 -21.38
N LEU A 22 14.83 60.23 -21.43
CA LEU A 22 15.64 59.59 -20.35
C LEU A 22 15.77 60.51 -19.19
N GLN A 23 15.46 60.08 -17.98
CA GLN A 23 16.14 60.51 -16.74
C GLN A 23 16.19 59.40 -15.72
N HIS A 24 17.38 59.11 -15.17
CA HIS A 24 17.71 58.25 -14.10
C HIS A 24 16.91 58.57 -12.83
N ILE A 25 16.16 57.62 -12.30
CA ILE A 25 15.84 57.52 -10.88
C ILE A 25 15.93 56.03 -10.46
N SER A 26 16.95 55.74 -9.67
CA SER A 26 17.12 54.53 -8.89
C SER A 26 15.98 54.42 -7.88
N LEU A 27 15.09 53.46 -8.06
CA LEU A 27 14.15 53.04 -7.05
C LEU A 27 14.10 51.52 -7.06
N GLN A 28 14.68 50.94 -6.01
CA GLN A 28 14.43 49.57 -5.60
C GLN A 28 12.91 49.35 -5.47
N LYS A 29 12.32 48.72 -6.46
CA LYS A 29 11.02 48.08 -6.36
C LYS A 29 11.26 46.60 -6.17
N SER A 30 11.14 46.12 -4.95
CA SER A 30 10.85 44.72 -4.65
C SER A 30 9.57 44.30 -5.36
N CYS A 31 9.72 43.78 -6.56
CA CYS A 31 8.64 43.12 -7.29
C CYS A 31 8.47 41.76 -6.67
N LEU A 32 7.43 41.56 -5.86
CA LEU A 32 6.87 40.28 -5.53
C LEU A 32 6.36 39.61 -6.82
N ILE A 33 7.28 39.02 -7.56
CA ILE A 33 6.94 38.03 -8.58
C ILE A 33 6.70 36.73 -7.80
N CYS A 34 5.44 36.45 -7.53
CA CYS A 34 5.01 35.10 -7.18
C CYS A 34 5.43 34.17 -8.33
N PRO A 35 6.41 33.27 -8.14
CA PRO A 35 6.69 32.30 -9.16
C PRO A 35 5.53 31.30 -9.13
N LEU A 36 4.63 31.38 -10.07
CA LEU A 36 3.82 30.26 -10.50
C LEU A 36 4.81 29.17 -10.99
N ARG A 37 5.44 28.48 -10.05
CA ARG A 37 6.06 27.19 -10.36
C ARG A 37 4.92 26.31 -10.84
N GLN A 38 4.99 25.93 -12.11
CA GLN A 38 4.24 24.81 -12.65
C GLN A 38 4.46 23.63 -11.72
N TYR A 39 3.47 23.36 -10.87
CA TYR A 39 3.43 22.12 -10.09
C TYR A 39 3.19 20.97 -11.07
N CYS A 40 4.27 20.38 -11.60
CA CYS A 40 4.20 19.11 -12.26
C CYS A 40 3.72 18.06 -11.23
N CYS A 41 2.71 17.31 -11.62
CA CYS A 41 2.06 16.30 -10.79
C CYS A 41 3.01 15.18 -10.33
N PRO A 42 3.01 14.79 -9.07
CA PRO A 42 3.93 13.81 -8.48
C PRO A 42 3.44 12.36 -8.49
N LYS A 43 4.36 11.34 -8.47
CA LYS A 43 4.08 9.89 -8.44
C LYS A 43 5.28 9.04 -7.96
N MET A 44 5.05 7.74 -7.50
CA MET A 44 6.09 6.79 -7.03
C MET A 44 7.04 6.29 -8.13
N CYS A 45 8.27 5.90 -7.76
CA CYS A 45 9.27 5.38 -8.70
C CYS A 45 8.88 4.04 -9.35
N GLY A 46 9.34 3.84 -10.59
CA GLY A 46 9.22 2.60 -11.35
C GLY A 46 10.55 2.18 -11.94
N ILE A 47 10.93 0.92 -11.74
CA ILE A 47 12.16 0.31 -12.25
C ILE A 47 11.81 -0.63 -13.39
N LEU A 48 12.62 -0.59 -14.47
CA LEU A 48 12.71 -1.65 -15.45
C LEU A 48 14.18 -1.88 -15.81
N ALA A 49 14.67 -3.10 -15.65
CA ALA A 49 16.02 -3.49 -16.04
C ALA A 49 15.98 -4.77 -16.87
N ILE A 50 16.80 -4.85 -17.91
CA ILE A 50 16.93 -5.97 -18.86
C ILE A 50 18.40 -6.30 -18.98
N PHE A 51 18.77 -7.56 -18.73
CA PHE A 51 20.15 -8.01 -18.78
C PHE A 51 20.33 -9.20 -19.72
N GLY A 52 21.37 -9.16 -20.54
CA GLY A 52 21.72 -10.25 -21.44
C GLY A 52 20.80 -10.40 -22.65
N SER A 53 20.21 -9.30 -23.15
CA SER A 53 19.34 -9.33 -24.32
C SER A 53 20.12 -9.69 -25.57
N SER A 54 19.50 -10.49 -26.45
CA SER A 54 20.04 -10.79 -27.78
C SER A 54 19.70 -9.73 -28.85
N LEU A 55 18.90 -8.73 -28.49
CA LEU A 55 18.45 -7.68 -29.41
C LEU A 55 19.58 -6.67 -29.73
N PRO A 56 19.61 -6.12 -30.94
CA PRO A 56 20.44 -4.95 -31.23
C PRO A 56 20.10 -3.76 -30.33
N GLU A 57 21.07 -2.90 -30.05
CA GLU A 57 20.91 -1.77 -29.11
C GLU A 57 19.67 -0.90 -29.39
N GLY A 58 19.37 -0.62 -30.67
CA GLY A 58 18.21 0.19 -31.07
C GLY A 58 16.89 -0.46 -30.65
N GLU A 59 16.73 -1.77 -30.90
CA GLU A 59 15.54 -2.53 -30.55
C GLU A 59 15.42 -2.71 -29.04
N LEU A 60 16.54 -2.98 -28.33
CA LEU A 60 16.58 -3.03 -26.88
C LEU A 60 16.12 -1.71 -26.27
N ARG A 61 16.56 -0.57 -26.82
CA ARG A 61 16.15 0.77 -26.39
C ARG A 61 14.65 0.98 -26.56
N GLU A 62 14.09 0.61 -27.71
CA GLU A 62 12.64 0.73 -27.95
C GLU A 62 11.85 -0.15 -26.98
N LEU A 63 12.28 -1.37 -26.78
CA LEU A 63 11.65 -2.32 -25.85
C LEU A 63 11.69 -1.82 -24.40
N LEU A 64 12.85 -1.31 -23.95
CA LEU A 64 13.03 -0.72 -22.64
C LEU A 64 12.11 0.49 -22.43
N MET A 65 12.06 1.41 -23.40
CA MET A 65 11.19 2.59 -23.34
C MET A 65 9.70 2.22 -23.36
N LYS A 66 9.30 1.22 -24.15
CA LYS A 66 7.92 0.74 -24.20
C LYS A 66 7.50 0.14 -22.85
N GLY A 67 8.36 -0.69 -22.26
CA GLY A 67 8.11 -1.29 -20.94
C GLY A 67 8.09 -0.25 -19.81
N SER A 68 9.05 0.70 -19.82
CA SER A 68 9.12 1.77 -18.83
C SER A 68 7.86 2.66 -18.84
N LYS A 69 7.33 3.01 -20.01
CA LYS A 69 6.08 3.80 -20.13
C LYS A 69 4.89 3.18 -19.40
N ARG A 70 4.85 1.85 -19.23
CA ARG A 70 3.81 1.16 -18.46
C ARG A 70 3.91 1.42 -16.96
N LEU A 71 5.07 1.89 -16.49
CA LEU A 71 5.34 2.27 -15.11
C LEU A 71 5.20 3.78 -14.87
N ARG A 72 4.88 4.56 -15.91
CA ARG A 72 4.81 6.02 -15.88
C ARG A 72 3.83 6.58 -14.83
N HIS A 73 2.76 5.84 -14.52
CA HIS A 73 1.83 6.20 -13.46
C HIS A 73 2.50 6.22 -12.08
N ARG A 74 3.57 5.44 -11.86
CA ARG A 74 4.36 5.43 -10.63
C ARG A 74 5.28 6.64 -10.54
N GLY A 75 5.98 6.99 -11.63
CA GLY A 75 7.00 8.04 -11.64
C GLY A 75 6.93 8.97 -12.85
N PRO A 76 6.07 9.98 -12.89
CA PRO A 76 5.98 10.85 -14.07
C PRO A 76 6.79 12.13 -14.00
N ASP A 77 7.50 12.38 -12.89
CA ASP A 77 8.27 13.61 -12.74
C ASP A 77 9.46 13.60 -13.72
N TRP A 78 10.07 12.42 -13.90
CA TRP A 78 11.21 12.23 -14.77
C TRP A 78 11.31 10.80 -15.28
N SER A 79 11.81 10.61 -16.50
CA SER A 79 12.21 9.30 -17.03
C SER A 79 13.70 9.33 -17.35
N GLY A 80 14.44 8.36 -16.82
CA GLY A 80 15.84 8.13 -17.15
C GLY A 80 16.06 6.74 -17.71
N TYR A 81 17.01 6.58 -18.61
CA TYR A 81 17.40 5.26 -19.10
C TYR A 81 18.88 5.26 -19.53
N GLN A 82 19.50 4.10 -19.40
CA GLN A 82 20.87 3.84 -19.84
C GLN A 82 20.90 2.50 -20.58
N ILE A 83 21.74 2.42 -21.63
CA ILE A 83 22.01 1.18 -22.35
C ILE A 83 23.51 0.94 -22.30
N HIS A 84 23.90 -0.27 -21.96
CA HIS A 84 25.26 -0.74 -21.84
C HIS A 84 25.42 -2.08 -22.55
N GLY A 85 25.78 -2.04 -23.84
CA GLY A 85 25.83 -3.24 -24.67
C GLY A 85 24.46 -3.91 -24.80
N ASN A 86 24.37 -5.12 -24.28
CA ASN A 86 23.14 -5.92 -24.27
C ASN A 86 22.28 -5.77 -22.98
N ASN A 87 22.56 -4.74 -22.17
CA ASN A 87 21.86 -4.46 -20.92
C ASN A 87 21.18 -3.08 -21.01
N GLY A 88 19.96 -3.01 -20.51
CA GLY A 88 19.17 -1.78 -20.47
C GLY A 88 18.56 -1.55 -19.09
N ILE A 89 18.63 -0.31 -18.59
CA ILE A 89 18.09 0.10 -17.30
C ILE A 89 17.28 1.37 -17.50
N ALA A 90 16.03 1.38 -17.01
CA ALA A 90 15.13 2.51 -17.06
C ALA A 90 14.51 2.79 -15.69
N HIS A 91 14.26 4.06 -15.43
CA HIS A 91 13.64 4.55 -14.22
C HIS A 91 12.58 5.60 -14.55
N GLU A 92 11.39 5.41 -13.98
CA GLU A 92 10.34 6.42 -13.89
C GLU A 92 10.37 7.00 -12.48
N ARG A 93 10.67 8.30 -12.32
CA ARG A 93 10.97 8.91 -11.03
C ARG A 93 9.78 9.59 -10.41
N LEU A 94 9.56 9.32 -9.10
CA LEU A 94 8.87 10.19 -8.16
C LEU A 94 9.91 10.97 -7.34
N ALA A 95 9.88 12.28 -7.43
CA ALA A 95 10.81 13.13 -6.70
C ALA A 95 10.25 13.49 -5.32
N ILE A 96 10.55 12.69 -4.28
CA ILE A 96 10.23 12.97 -2.86
C ILE A 96 11.46 13.54 -2.18
N MET A 97 12.58 12.78 -2.19
CA MET A 97 13.86 13.26 -1.71
C MET A 97 14.65 13.89 -2.85
N ASP A 98 15.25 15.03 -2.60
CA ASP A 98 16.04 15.82 -3.56
C ASP A 98 15.38 15.97 -4.94
N PRO A 99 14.26 16.69 -5.05
CA PRO A 99 13.57 16.85 -6.32
C PRO A 99 14.45 17.43 -7.45
N ALA A 100 15.50 18.16 -7.09
CA ALA A 100 16.34 18.90 -8.04
C ALA A 100 17.44 18.06 -8.68
N SER A 101 18.16 17.21 -7.91
CA SER A 101 19.37 16.52 -8.39
C SER A 101 19.35 15.00 -8.31
N GLY A 102 18.40 14.37 -7.60
CA GLY A 102 18.31 12.91 -7.43
C GLY A 102 17.80 12.13 -8.67
N ALA A 103 18.19 12.52 -9.89
CA ALA A 103 17.78 11.81 -11.11
C ALA A 103 18.37 10.40 -11.16
N GLN A 104 17.58 9.44 -11.69
CA GLN A 104 17.98 8.04 -11.83
C GLN A 104 17.88 7.58 -13.30
N PRO A 105 18.67 6.56 -13.75
CA PRO A 105 19.66 5.78 -13.01
C PRO A 105 20.84 6.61 -12.48
N MET A 106 21.29 6.33 -11.24
CA MET A 106 22.46 6.97 -10.61
C MET A 106 23.74 6.20 -10.92
N THR A 107 24.88 6.88 -10.86
CA THR A 107 26.20 6.22 -11.05
C THR A 107 27.19 6.66 -9.98
N ASP A 108 28.17 5.78 -9.69
CA ASP A 108 29.34 6.14 -8.89
C ASP A 108 30.21 7.20 -9.59
N HIS A 109 31.26 7.70 -8.92
CA HIS A 109 32.10 8.77 -9.45
C HIS A 109 32.83 8.39 -10.75
N ASP A 110 33.18 7.12 -10.89
CA ASP A 110 33.94 6.58 -12.03
C ASP A 110 33.04 6.04 -13.14
N ASP A 111 31.69 6.18 -12.99
CA ASP A 111 30.69 5.67 -13.91
C ASP A 111 30.77 4.15 -14.14
N ASN A 112 31.23 3.40 -13.15
CA ASN A 112 31.37 1.94 -13.18
C ASN A 112 30.14 1.21 -12.64
N VAL A 113 29.47 1.77 -11.64
CA VAL A 113 28.31 1.17 -10.97
C VAL A 113 27.07 2.00 -11.28
N VAL A 114 26.01 1.34 -11.75
CA VAL A 114 24.73 1.95 -12.06
C VAL A 114 23.68 1.47 -11.09
N LEU A 115 22.93 2.38 -10.48
CA LEU A 115 21.82 2.10 -9.54
C LEU A 115 20.50 2.58 -10.13
N CYS A 116 19.49 1.73 -10.04
CA CYS A 116 18.09 2.07 -10.24
C CYS A 116 17.29 1.61 -9.03
N ALA A 117 16.74 2.54 -8.26
CA ALA A 117 16.07 2.28 -6.98
C ALA A 117 14.64 2.82 -6.93
N ASN A 118 13.75 2.09 -6.27
CA ASN A 118 12.39 2.50 -5.94
C ASN A 118 12.18 2.27 -4.45
N GLY A 119 11.96 3.34 -3.69
CA GLY A 119 11.74 3.31 -2.25
C GLY A 119 12.58 4.35 -1.52
N GLU A 120 12.73 4.16 -0.21
CA GLU A 120 13.36 5.09 0.71
C GLU A 120 14.34 4.33 1.64
N ILE A 121 15.54 4.89 1.82
CA ILE A 121 16.56 4.40 2.77
C ILE A 121 16.61 5.38 3.95
N TYR A 122 15.86 5.09 4.99
CA TYR A 122 15.66 6.03 6.12
C TYR A 122 16.93 6.31 6.92
N ASN A 123 17.87 5.37 6.94
CA ASN A 123 19.15 5.49 7.66
C ASN A 123 20.33 5.85 6.73
N TYR A 124 20.09 6.54 5.60
CA TYR A 124 21.15 6.84 4.63
C TYR A 124 22.33 7.62 5.22
N LYS A 125 22.07 8.52 6.18
CA LYS A 125 23.12 9.31 6.87
C LYS A 125 24.02 8.41 7.70
N GLU A 126 23.45 7.46 8.43
CA GLU A 126 24.16 6.46 9.21
C GLU A 126 24.95 5.52 8.29
N VAL A 127 24.40 5.15 7.14
CA VAL A 127 25.13 4.36 6.13
C VAL A 127 26.38 5.10 5.67
N TYR A 128 26.27 6.38 5.28
CA TYR A 128 27.45 7.17 4.89
C TYR A 128 28.46 7.29 6.03
N ALA A 129 28.03 7.49 7.27
CA ALA A 129 28.90 7.62 8.42
C ALA A 129 29.64 6.31 8.77
N ALA A 130 29.06 5.16 8.47
CA ALA A 130 29.63 3.84 8.74
C ALA A 130 30.54 3.29 7.64
N LEU A 131 30.66 3.98 6.49
CA LEU A 131 31.50 3.52 5.38
C LEU A 131 32.98 3.50 5.79
N PRO A 132 33.72 2.43 5.42
CA PRO A 132 35.15 2.34 5.70
C PRO A 132 35.99 3.42 4.98
N THR A 133 35.49 3.94 3.86
CA THR A 133 36.08 5.03 3.09
C THR A 133 35.01 6.12 2.92
N PRO A 134 35.32 7.39 3.25
CA PRO A 134 34.40 8.50 3.05
C PRO A 134 33.93 8.58 1.59
N TYR A 135 32.63 8.77 1.40
CA TYR A 135 32.00 8.99 0.09
C TYR A 135 31.36 10.38 0.05
N ASN A 136 31.58 11.10 -1.03
CA ASN A 136 30.96 12.42 -1.25
C ASN A 136 29.75 12.25 -2.20
N PRO A 137 28.49 12.32 -1.72
CA PRO A 137 27.33 12.12 -2.57
C PRO A 137 27.26 13.13 -3.71
N LYS A 138 26.80 12.70 -4.89
CA LYS A 138 26.52 13.57 -6.05
C LYS A 138 25.16 14.27 -5.93
N SER A 139 24.27 13.73 -5.10
CA SER A 139 22.90 14.21 -4.91
C SER A 139 22.53 14.21 -3.43
N GLY A 140 21.39 14.82 -3.10
CA GLY A 140 20.76 14.71 -1.79
C GLY A 140 19.83 13.51 -1.64
N SER A 141 19.75 12.62 -2.65
CA SER A 141 18.90 11.43 -2.60
C SER A 141 19.42 10.41 -1.59
N ASP A 142 18.55 9.92 -0.74
CA ASP A 142 18.81 8.84 0.20
C ASP A 142 19.24 7.54 -0.49
N CYS A 143 18.66 7.24 -1.66
CA CYS A 143 18.97 6.03 -2.42
C CYS A 143 20.41 5.97 -2.93
N GLU A 144 21.10 7.11 -3.11
CA GLU A 144 22.50 7.12 -3.58
C GLU A 144 23.43 6.35 -2.63
N CYS A 145 23.12 6.28 -1.33
CA CYS A 145 23.93 5.55 -0.34
C CYS A 145 24.07 4.06 -0.64
N VAL A 146 23.19 3.49 -1.47
CA VAL A 146 23.27 2.08 -1.91
C VAL A 146 24.55 1.82 -2.71
N ILE A 147 25.01 2.78 -3.52
CA ILE A 147 26.20 2.64 -4.35
C ILE A 147 27.45 2.43 -3.48
N PRO A 148 27.82 3.36 -2.57
CA PRO A 148 29.00 3.16 -1.73
C PRO A 148 28.85 2.00 -0.74
N ALA A 149 27.64 1.68 -0.28
CA ALA A 149 27.40 0.49 0.53
C ALA A 149 27.71 -0.80 -0.24
N TYR A 150 27.25 -0.90 -1.51
CA TYR A 150 27.60 -2.02 -2.40
C TYR A 150 29.13 -2.14 -2.61
N LEU A 151 29.79 -1.03 -2.86
CA LEU A 151 31.24 -0.99 -3.07
C LEU A 151 32.03 -1.41 -1.81
N ALA A 152 31.52 -1.05 -0.61
CA ALA A 152 32.18 -1.34 0.65
C ALA A 152 31.93 -2.76 1.17
N TYR A 153 30.69 -3.25 1.06
CA TYR A 153 30.24 -4.49 1.73
C TYR A 153 29.89 -5.62 0.76
N GLY A 154 30.02 -5.41 -0.56
CA GLY A 154 29.69 -6.42 -1.57
C GLY A 154 28.23 -6.89 -1.44
N LYS A 155 27.98 -8.19 -1.53
CA LYS A 155 26.62 -8.76 -1.49
C LYS A 155 25.90 -8.59 -0.13
N ASP A 156 26.62 -8.31 0.95
CA ASP A 156 26.08 -8.20 2.31
C ASP A 156 25.56 -6.79 2.64
N PHE A 157 25.72 -5.84 1.70
CA PHE A 157 25.33 -4.44 1.89
C PHE A 157 23.85 -4.22 2.29
N PRO A 158 22.85 -5.07 1.90
CA PRO A 158 21.48 -4.85 2.31
C PRO A 158 21.25 -4.91 3.82
N ASN A 159 22.12 -5.62 4.58
CA ASN A 159 22.05 -5.70 6.04
C ASN A 159 22.27 -4.34 6.73
N HIS A 160 22.95 -3.41 6.06
CA HIS A 160 23.22 -2.05 6.56
C HIS A 160 22.08 -1.06 6.27
N LEU A 161 21.09 -1.46 5.46
CA LEU A 161 20.00 -0.60 5.05
C LEU A 161 18.78 -0.74 5.97
N ARG A 162 18.15 0.37 6.30
CA ARG A 162 16.86 0.46 6.98
C ARG A 162 15.91 1.27 6.12
N GLY A 163 14.96 0.59 5.49
CA GLY A 163 14.08 1.25 4.51
C GLY A 163 12.98 0.35 3.98
N MET A 164 12.24 0.89 3.05
CA MET A 164 11.35 0.16 2.14
C MET A 164 11.91 0.35 0.73
N PHE A 165 12.33 -0.71 0.07
CA PHE A 165 13.04 -0.57 -1.20
C PHE A 165 12.96 -1.78 -2.11
N SER A 166 13.08 -1.50 -3.39
CA SER A 166 13.54 -2.44 -4.40
C SER A 166 14.54 -1.71 -5.30
N PHE A 167 15.61 -2.37 -5.68
CA PHE A 167 16.61 -1.76 -6.54
C PHE A 167 17.37 -2.79 -7.37
N VAL A 168 18.04 -2.28 -8.41
CA VAL A 168 18.97 -3.02 -9.25
C VAL A 168 20.27 -2.24 -9.28
N VAL A 169 21.38 -2.93 -8.96
CA VAL A 169 22.76 -2.45 -9.08
C VAL A 169 23.43 -3.21 -10.22
N TYR A 170 23.97 -2.49 -11.19
CA TYR A 170 24.73 -3.04 -12.30
C TYR A 170 26.17 -2.58 -12.24
N ASP A 171 27.10 -3.51 -12.22
CA ASP A 171 28.56 -3.27 -12.19
C ASP A 171 29.13 -3.52 -13.59
N LYS A 172 29.55 -2.44 -14.26
CA LYS A 172 30.11 -2.49 -15.62
C LYS A 172 31.48 -3.15 -15.67
N ARG A 173 32.23 -3.18 -14.53
CA ARG A 173 33.61 -3.70 -14.48
C ARG A 173 33.68 -5.18 -14.80
N ASP A 174 32.67 -5.94 -14.39
CA ASP A 174 32.62 -7.39 -14.61
C ASP A 174 31.28 -7.85 -15.23
N ASN A 175 30.46 -6.89 -15.68
CA ASN A 175 29.14 -7.14 -16.28
C ASN A 175 28.18 -7.90 -15.35
N SER A 176 28.32 -7.72 -14.03
CA SER A 176 27.45 -8.36 -13.04
C SER A 176 26.34 -7.43 -12.55
N TYR A 177 25.25 -8.02 -12.05
CA TYR A 177 24.18 -7.25 -11.46
C TYR A 177 23.59 -7.95 -10.23
N ILE A 178 23.07 -7.14 -9.32
CA ILE A 178 22.32 -7.56 -8.13
C ILE A 178 20.99 -6.83 -8.17
N ALA A 179 19.88 -7.58 -8.05
CA ALA A 179 18.59 -7.02 -7.70
C ALA A 179 18.28 -7.33 -6.24
N CYS A 180 17.58 -6.42 -5.55
CA CYS A 180 17.27 -6.58 -4.14
C CYS A 180 15.85 -6.07 -3.84
N ARG A 181 15.18 -6.73 -2.89
CA ARG A 181 13.89 -6.31 -2.34
C ARG A 181 13.96 -6.24 -0.83
N ASP A 182 13.28 -5.28 -0.23
CA ASP A 182 13.23 -5.07 1.22
C ASP A 182 12.75 -6.30 2.01
N HIS A 183 12.92 -6.25 3.31
CA HIS A 183 12.77 -7.36 4.27
C HIS A 183 11.43 -8.10 4.19
N ILE A 184 10.31 -7.43 3.92
CA ILE A 184 8.97 -8.03 3.78
C ILE A 184 8.27 -7.72 2.45
N GLY A 185 8.97 -7.04 1.52
CA GLY A 185 8.44 -6.72 0.20
C GLY A 185 7.39 -5.61 0.20
N ILE A 186 7.61 -4.57 1.00
CA ILE A 186 6.77 -3.36 1.03
C ILE A 186 6.73 -2.73 -0.35
N THR A 187 7.91 -2.63 -1.01
CA THR A 187 8.02 -2.21 -2.40
C THR A 187 7.86 -3.40 -3.34
N PRO A 188 7.04 -3.29 -4.39
CA PRO A 188 6.88 -4.38 -5.34
C PRO A 188 8.11 -4.51 -6.26
N LEU A 189 8.47 -5.75 -6.55
CA LEU A 189 9.46 -6.12 -7.55
C LEU A 189 9.07 -7.47 -8.15
N TYR A 190 9.30 -7.62 -9.45
CA TYR A 190 9.11 -8.85 -10.22
C TYR A 190 10.40 -9.21 -10.95
N ILE A 191 10.64 -10.50 -11.13
CA ILE A 191 11.67 -11.03 -12.01
C ILE A 191 11.00 -11.71 -13.21
N GLY A 192 11.54 -11.52 -14.38
CA GLY A 192 11.07 -12.13 -15.62
C GLY A 192 12.21 -12.72 -16.44
N TYR A 193 11.87 -13.67 -17.31
CA TYR A 193 12.82 -14.37 -18.18
C TYR A 193 12.34 -14.23 -19.61
N GLY A 194 13.14 -13.55 -20.44
CA GLY A 194 12.89 -13.37 -21.86
C GLY A 194 13.03 -14.69 -22.63
N LYS A 195 12.43 -14.75 -23.82
CA LYS A 195 12.55 -15.92 -24.71
C LYS A 195 13.98 -16.10 -25.25
N ASP A 196 14.76 -15.03 -25.22
CA ASP A 196 16.17 -14.97 -25.62
C ASP A 196 17.15 -15.31 -24.49
N GLY A 197 16.64 -15.68 -23.30
CA GLY A 197 17.45 -15.96 -22.12
C GLY A 197 17.79 -14.71 -21.27
N SER A 198 17.34 -13.54 -21.67
CA SER A 198 17.51 -12.31 -20.90
C SER A 198 16.76 -12.37 -19.55
N VAL A 199 17.35 -11.72 -18.53
CA VAL A 199 16.76 -11.58 -17.19
C VAL A 199 16.24 -10.16 -17.01
N TRP A 200 15.02 -10.06 -16.53
CA TRP A 200 14.30 -8.80 -16.39
C TRP A 200 13.90 -8.55 -14.95
N PHE A 201 13.96 -7.29 -14.53
CA PHE A 201 13.42 -6.84 -13.24
C PHE A 201 12.50 -5.64 -13.47
N ALA A 202 11.32 -5.67 -12.86
CA ALA A 202 10.37 -4.57 -12.96
C ALA A 202 9.60 -4.35 -11.67
N SER A 203 9.26 -3.10 -11.37
CA SER A 203 8.40 -2.77 -10.23
C SER A 203 7.00 -3.37 -10.34
N GLU A 204 6.49 -3.55 -11.56
CA GLU A 204 5.16 -4.11 -11.81
C GLU A 204 5.18 -5.11 -12.96
N MET A 205 4.33 -6.14 -12.85
CA MET A 205 4.20 -7.26 -13.78
C MET A 205 3.88 -6.79 -15.21
N LYS A 206 3.06 -5.75 -15.37
CA LYS A 206 2.64 -5.23 -16.68
C LYS A 206 3.79 -4.78 -17.56
N ALA A 207 4.95 -4.45 -16.97
CA ALA A 207 6.15 -4.11 -17.74
C ALA A 207 6.85 -5.34 -18.33
N LEU A 208 6.58 -6.55 -17.79
CA LEU A 208 7.16 -7.83 -18.21
C LEU A 208 6.24 -8.64 -19.12
N HIS A 209 4.94 -8.43 -18.98
CA HIS A 209 3.87 -9.30 -19.47
C HIS A 209 3.97 -9.71 -20.95
N ASP A 210 4.28 -8.76 -21.85
CA ASP A 210 4.35 -9.05 -23.30
C ASP A 210 5.70 -9.63 -23.74
N ALA A 211 6.77 -9.38 -22.98
CA ALA A 211 8.14 -9.63 -23.40
C ALA A 211 8.73 -10.91 -22.77
N CYS A 212 8.31 -11.24 -21.56
CA CYS A 212 8.84 -12.39 -20.83
C CYS A 212 8.01 -13.64 -21.04
N ALA A 213 8.68 -14.79 -21.22
CA ALA A 213 8.04 -16.09 -21.30
C ALA A 213 7.52 -16.59 -19.95
N ARG A 214 8.23 -16.23 -18.87
CA ARG A 214 7.91 -16.49 -17.46
C ARG A 214 8.27 -15.29 -16.62
N TYR A 215 7.49 -15.01 -15.60
CA TYR A 215 7.78 -14.01 -14.58
C TYR A 215 7.06 -14.35 -13.27
N GLU A 216 7.62 -13.87 -12.18
CA GLU A 216 7.13 -14.13 -10.84
C GLU A 216 7.42 -12.94 -9.91
N GLN A 217 6.76 -12.86 -8.77
CA GLN A 217 7.09 -11.89 -7.74
C GLN A 217 8.49 -12.17 -7.20
N PHE A 218 9.31 -11.14 -7.07
CA PHE A 218 10.62 -11.24 -6.44
C PHE A 218 10.45 -11.49 -4.93
N PRO A 219 11.09 -12.51 -4.33
CA PRO A 219 10.89 -12.83 -2.94
C PRO A 219 11.39 -11.73 -1.99
N PRO A 220 10.63 -11.38 -0.93
CA PRO A 220 11.06 -10.43 0.08
C PRO A 220 12.33 -10.86 0.82
N GLY A 221 13.15 -9.90 1.23
CA GLY A 221 14.37 -10.17 1.98
C GLY A 221 15.44 -10.96 1.22
N HIS A 222 15.41 -10.89 -0.12
CA HIS A 222 16.36 -11.58 -0.98
C HIS A 222 17.12 -10.61 -1.87
N ILE A 223 18.30 -11.04 -2.29
CA ILE A 223 19.00 -10.55 -3.48
C ILE A 223 18.94 -11.62 -4.57
N TYR A 224 18.88 -11.18 -5.82
CA TYR A 224 19.24 -11.99 -6.98
C TYR A 224 20.64 -11.60 -7.40
N ASN A 225 21.55 -12.57 -7.48
CA ASN A 225 22.94 -12.36 -7.82
C ASN A 225 23.26 -13.02 -9.17
N SER A 226 23.61 -12.21 -10.18
CA SER A 226 23.91 -12.69 -11.53
C SER A 226 25.08 -13.67 -11.62
N LYS A 227 26.04 -13.58 -10.68
CA LYS A 227 27.24 -14.46 -10.66
C LYS A 227 26.89 -15.91 -10.34
N ILE A 228 25.84 -16.14 -9.56
CA ILE A 228 25.32 -17.48 -9.24
C ILE A 228 24.01 -17.79 -9.98
N GLN A 229 23.45 -16.83 -10.71
CA GLN A 229 22.16 -16.90 -11.38
C GLN A 229 21.02 -17.35 -10.46
N GLY A 230 21.00 -16.84 -9.24
CA GLY A 230 20.10 -17.31 -8.20
C GLY A 230 19.83 -16.31 -7.10
N PHE A 231 18.90 -16.71 -6.22
CA PHE A 231 18.52 -15.96 -5.05
C PHE A 231 19.38 -16.32 -3.83
N GLU A 232 19.73 -15.29 -3.06
CA GLU A 232 20.34 -15.42 -1.72
C GLU A 232 19.45 -14.62 -0.75
N ARG A 233 19.08 -15.24 0.37
CA ARG A 233 18.31 -14.55 1.41
C ARG A 233 19.27 -13.73 2.29
N TRP A 234 19.03 -12.42 2.39
CA TRP A 234 19.79 -11.52 3.25
C TRP A 234 19.08 -11.22 4.58
N TYR A 235 17.72 -11.23 4.59
CA TYR A 235 16.96 -10.98 5.81
C TYR A 235 16.57 -12.27 6.51
N ASN A 236 17.22 -12.55 7.65
CA ASN A 236 17.02 -13.76 8.45
C ASN A 236 16.75 -13.40 9.93
N PRO A 237 15.59 -12.80 10.26
CA PRO A 237 15.28 -12.38 11.62
C PRO A 237 15.05 -13.58 12.53
N GLU A 238 15.30 -13.38 13.83
CA GLU A 238 15.09 -14.45 14.83
C GLU A 238 13.66 -14.98 14.85
N TYR A 239 12.67 -14.11 14.72
CA TYR A 239 11.26 -14.52 14.78
C TYR A 239 10.84 -15.49 13.65
N ILE A 240 11.56 -15.49 12.52
CA ILE A 240 11.34 -16.45 11.41
C ILE A 240 12.16 -17.72 11.62
N THR A 241 13.43 -17.61 12.02
CA THR A 241 14.37 -18.73 12.11
C THR A 241 14.23 -19.54 13.39
N ARG A 242 13.71 -18.91 14.45
CA ARG A 242 13.53 -19.52 15.76
C ARG A 242 12.37 -20.51 15.77
N THR A 243 12.60 -21.68 16.35
CA THR A 243 11.56 -22.72 16.57
C THR A 243 10.83 -22.53 17.88
N ASP A 244 11.51 -22.01 18.90
CA ASP A 244 10.94 -21.77 20.21
C ASP A 244 10.14 -20.45 20.23
N LEU A 245 9.11 -20.40 21.06
CA LEU A 245 8.38 -19.16 21.26
C LEU A 245 9.28 -18.09 21.90
N PRO A 246 9.18 -16.83 21.47
CA PRO A 246 9.80 -15.74 22.19
C PRO A 246 9.18 -15.63 23.59
N SER A 247 10.01 -15.28 24.56
CA SER A 247 9.61 -15.19 25.98
C SER A 247 9.92 -13.83 26.61
N ASN A 248 10.19 -12.80 25.79
CA ASN A 248 10.43 -11.47 26.30
C ASN A 248 9.11 -10.89 26.84
N PRO A 249 9.07 -10.43 28.10
CA PRO A 249 7.90 -9.73 28.61
C PRO A 249 7.71 -8.40 27.86
N VAL A 250 6.47 -7.90 27.83
CA VAL A 250 6.20 -6.60 27.22
C VAL A 250 6.71 -5.47 28.12
N ASP A 251 7.54 -4.59 27.55
CA ASP A 251 7.84 -3.27 28.09
C ASP A 251 7.02 -2.25 27.28
N TYR A 252 5.97 -1.71 27.89
CA TYR A 252 5.05 -0.77 27.24
C TYR A 252 5.73 0.54 26.83
N THR A 253 6.72 1.01 27.59
CA THR A 253 7.47 2.22 27.25
C THR A 253 8.40 1.97 26.09
N ALA A 254 9.18 0.90 26.11
CA ALA A 254 10.07 0.52 25.01
C ALA A 254 9.29 0.24 23.71
N LEU A 255 8.11 -0.39 23.81
CA LEU A 255 7.23 -0.65 22.66
C LEU A 255 6.73 0.67 22.05
N ARG A 256 6.25 1.60 22.88
CA ARG A 256 5.81 2.93 22.44
C ARG A 256 6.94 3.69 21.76
N GLU A 257 8.08 3.85 22.42
CA GLU A 257 9.23 4.57 21.88
C GLU A 257 9.77 3.96 20.58
N SER A 258 9.77 2.63 20.50
CA SER A 258 10.17 1.93 19.27
C SER A 258 9.24 2.25 18.11
N PHE A 259 7.92 2.30 18.35
CA PHE A 259 6.96 2.67 17.34
C PHE A 259 7.04 4.15 16.96
N GLU A 260 7.24 5.05 17.93
CA GLU A 260 7.47 6.47 17.66
C GLU A 260 8.68 6.67 16.74
N ARG A 261 9.81 6.01 17.03
CA ARG A 261 11.00 6.04 16.15
C ARG A 261 10.68 5.55 14.72
N ALA A 262 9.87 4.48 14.60
CA ALA A 262 9.46 3.95 13.31
C ALA A 262 8.60 4.93 12.50
N VAL A 263 7.70 5.68 13.16
CA VAL A 263 6.89 6.72 12.52
C VAL A 263 7.77 7.90 12.12
N VAL A 264 8.56 8.43 13.05
CA VAL A 264 9.37 9.63 12.85
C VAL A 264 10.37 9.47 11.70
N ARG A 265 11.08 8.33 11.62
CA ARG A 265 12.02 8.12 10.51
C ARG A 265 11.34 8.08 9.13
N ARG A 266 10.01 7.77 9.07
CA ARG A 266 9.21 7.79 7.84
C ARG A 266 8.64 9.15 7.47
N MET A 267 8.81 10.16 8.31
CA MET A 267 8.42 11.54 8.00
C MET A 267 9.43 12.26 7.09
N MET A 268 10.58 11.65 6.81
CA MET A 268 11.63 12.16 5.91
C MET A 268 11.05 12.50 4.53
N SER A 269 11.01 13.78 4.15
CA SER A 269 10.45 14.25 2.88
C SER A 269 10.82 15.69 2.61
N ASP A 270 11.22 15.99 1.35
CA ASP A 270 11.43 17.36 0.86
C ASP A 270 10.18 17.97 0.18
N VAL A 271 9.06 17.25 0.21
CA VAL A 271 7.81 17.64 -0.45
C VAL A 271 6.60 17.47 0.48
N PRO A 272 5.45 18.12 0.20
CA PRO A 272 4.25 17.99 1.00
C PRO A 272 3.77 16.53 1.12
N TRP A 273 3.39 16.15 2.34
CA TRP A 273 2.91 14.81 2.68
C TRP A 273 1.73 14.86 3.68
N GLY A 274 1.11 13.73 3.93
CA GLY A 274 0.00 13.59 4.86
C GLY A 274 -0.14 12.20 5.44
N VAL A 275 -1.27 11.91 6.08
CA VAL A 275 -1.57 10.61 6.68
C VAL A 275 -2.91 10.08 6.22
N LEU A 276 -3.00 8.76 6.03
CA LEU A 276 -4.28 8.08 5.86
C LEU A 276 -4.89 7.87 7.25
N LEU A 277 -6.16 8.26 7.43
CA LEU A 277 -6.83 8.25 8.72
C LEU A 277 -8.21 7.62 8.59
N SER A 278 -8.38 6.37 9.02
CA SER A 278 -9.66 5.67 9.05
C SER A 278 -10.44 5.86 10.37
N GLY A 279 -9.81 6.49 11.38
CA GLY A 279 -10.36 6.57 12.73
C GLY A 279 -10.24 5.26 13.54
N GLY A 280 -9.60 4.23 12.98
CA GLY A 280 -9.16 3.05 13.71
C GLY A 280 -7.89 3.32 14.52
N LEU A 281 -7.56 2.43 15.47
CA LEU A 281 -6.40 2.56 16.35
C LEU A 281 -5.10 2.87 15.59
N ASP A 282 -4.79 2.07 14.58
CA ASP A 282 -3.48 2.03 13.93
C ASP A 282 -3.17 3.32 13.18
N SER A 283 -4.08 3.74 12.29
CA SER A 283 -3.96 4.99 11.54
C SER A 283 -3.98 6.22 12.44
N SER A 284 -4.74 6.15 13.52
CA SER A 284 -4.87 7.25 14.49
C SER A 284 -3.59 7.42 15.31
N LEU A 285 -2.93 6.32 15.73
CA LEU A 285 -1.63 6.39 16.41
C LEU A 285 -0.55 6.98 15.50
N VAL A 286 -0.47 6.53 14.24
CA VAL A 286 0.46 7.10 13.26
C VAL A 286 0.23 8.61 13.11
N ALA A 287 -1.02 9.04 12.92
CA ALA A 287 -1.35 10.45 12.75
C ALA A 287 -1.02 11.28 14.00
N SER A 288 -1.34 10.77 15.20
CA SER A 288 -1.06 11.45 16.47
C SER A 288 0.44 11.63 16.70
N ILE A 289 1.26 10.60 16.45
CA ILE A 289 2.72 10.69 16.58
C ILE A 289 3.29 11.71 15.60
N CYS A 290 2.82 11.71 14.34
CA CYS A 290 3.25 12.69 13.34
C CYS A 290 2.95 14.13 13.80
N VAL A 291 1.74 14.41 14.30
CA VAL A 291 1.36 15.75 14.77
C VAL A 291 2.21 16.18 15.95
N ARG A 292 2.45 15.28 16.92
CA ARG A 292 3.30 15.59 18.09
C ARG A 292 4.70 15.96 17.67
N HIS A 293 5.33 15.13 16.85
CA HIS A 293 6.69 15.40 16.39
C HIS A 293 6.78 16.70 15.58
N MET A 294 5.79 16.98 14.71
CA MET A 294 5.75 18.24 13.95
C MET A 294 5.57 19.47 14.84
N ASN A 295 4.80 19.38 15.93
CA ASN A 295 4.61 20.48 16.87
C ASN A 295 5.88 20.80 17.68
N ASP A 296 6.73 19.77 17.91
CA ASP A 296 7.99 19.88 18.62
C ASP A 296 9.15 20.33 17.72
N ASP A 297 8.99 20.25 16.37
CA ASP A 297 10.01 20.69 15.41
C ASP A 297 9.75 22.11 14.89
N PRO A 298 10.58 23.10 15.29
CA PRO A 298 10.44 24.47 14.81
C PRO A 298 10.69 24.64 13.30
N ASN A 299 11.28 23.63 12.66
CA ASN A 299 11.57 23.60 11.22
C ASN A 299 10.58 22.72 10.43
N ALA A 300 9.46 22.33 11.05
CA ALA A 300 8.46 21.51 10.37
C ALA A 300 8.07 22.12 9.01
N PRO A 301 8.02 21.32 7.93
CA PRO A 301 7.89 21.83 6.56
C PRO A 301 6.53 22.49 6.28
N PHE A 302 5.54 22.27 7.14
CA PHE A 302 4.22 22.91 7.05
C PHE A 302 3.61 23.08 8.43
N PRO A 303 2.71 24.06 8.58
CA PRO A 303 2.18 24.42 9.90
C PRO A 303 1.18 23.42 10.48
N ARG A 304 0.59 22.56 9.65
CA ARG A 304 -0.41 21.56 10.08
C ARG A 304 -0.41 20.37 9.13
N LEU A 305 -0.52 19.17 9.70
CA LEU A 305 -0.59 17.91 8.97
C LEU A 305 -1.94 17.75 8.24
N HIS A 306 -1.90 17.28 7.00
CA HIS A 306 -3.07 16.85 6.26
C HIS A 306 -3.41 15.39 6.57
N SER A 307 -4.69 15.10 6.85
CA SER A 307 -5.20 13.73 7.03
C SER A 307 -6.32 13.43 6.05
N PHE A 308 -6.39 12.18 5.59
CA PHE A 308 -7.29 11.73 4.52
C PHE A 308 -8.08 10.51 4.95
N SER A 309 -9.40 10.56 4.77
CA SER A 309 -10.30 9.42 4.92
C SER A 309 -11.15 9.22 3.67
N VAL A 310 -11.62 7.99 3.44
CA VAL A 310 -12.47 7.64 2.32
C VAL A 310 -13.60 6.71 2.76
N GLY A 311 -14.78 6.89 2.22
CA GLY A 311 -15.91 6.00 2.47
C GLY A 311 -17.13 6.38 1.64
N LEU A 312 -18.13 5.53 1.68
CA LEU A 312 -19.47 5.88 1.23
C LEU A 312 -20.07 6.93 2.17
N LYS A 313 -21.05 7.66 1.69
CA LYS A 313 -21.75 8.64 2.52
C LYS A 313 -22.19 8.01 3.84
N ASP A 314 -21.97 8.72 4.93
CA ASP A 314 -22.32 8.32 6.30
C ASP A 314 -21.60 7.09 6.85
N SER A 315 -20.51 6.62 6.22
CA SER A 315 -19.76 5.46 6.68
C SER A 315 -19.21 5.64 8.11
N PRO A 316 -19.04 4.55 8.88
CA PRO A 316 -18.49 4.60 10.24
C PRO A 316 -17.10 5.20 10.31
N ASP A 317 -16.24 4.83 9.35
CA ASP A 317 -14.86 5.29 9.31
C ASP A 317 -14.74 6.79 9.08
N LEU A 318 -15.59 7.39 8.23
CA LEU A 318 -15.58 8.84 8.01
C LEU A 318 -15.92 9.61 9.30
N LYS A 319 -16.85 9.11 10.11
CA LYS A 319 -17.25 9.73 11.39
C LYS A 319 -16.12 9.62 12.41
N ALA A 320 -15.54 8.43 12.56
CA ALA A 320 -14.46 8.19 13.50
C ALA A 320 -13.17 8.94 13.11
N ALA A 321 -12.83 8.99 11.83
CA ALA A 321 -11.70 9.76 11.34
C ALA A 321 -11.83 11.25 11.64
N LYS A 322 -13.04 11.81 11.52
CA LYS A 322 -13.31 13.21 11.86
C LYS A 322 -13.09 13.48 13.35
N GLU A 323 -13.59 12.62 14.24
CA GLU A 323 -13.39 12.73 15.70
C GLU A 323 -11.89 12.77 16.05
N VAL A 324 -11.11 11.84 15.48
CA VAL A 324 -9.66 11.82 15.68
C VAL A 324 -8.99 13.06 15.13
N ALA A 325 -9.33 13.47 13.92
CA ALA A 325 -8.74 14.64 13.26
C ALA A 325 -8.97 15.94 14.05
N GLU A 326 -10.17 16.11 14.64
CA GLU A 326 -10.50 17.22 15.53
C GLU A 326 -9.67 17.17 16.82
N HIS A 327 -9.49 15.99 17.41
CA HIS A 327 -8.69 15.81 18.62
C HIS A 327 -7.21 16.15 18.42
N ILE A 328 -6.59 15.62 17.35
CA ILE A 328 -5.15 15.82 17.08
C ILE A 328 -4.84 17.10 16.28
N GLY A 329 -5.85 17.79 15.76
CA GLY A 329 -5.71 19.09 15.12
C GLY A 329 -5.20 19.07 13.67
N THR A 330 -5.48 18.01 12.89
CA THR A 330 -5.10 17.94 11.47
C THR A 330 -6.00 18.78 10.55
N ILE A 331 -5.55 19.06 9.32
CA ILE A 331 -6.40 19.52 8.22
C ILE A 331 -7.02 18.29 7.59
N HIS A 332 -8.23 17.96 8.02
CA HIS A 332 -8.89 16.71 7.61
C HIS A 332 -9.65 16.84 6.28
N HIS A 333 -9.46 15.84 5.42
CA HIS A 333 -10.12 15.71 4.12
C HIS A 333 -10.97 14.45 4.10
N ASN A 334 -12.27 14.66 4.28
CA ASN A 334 -13.27 13.60 4.18
C ASN A 334 -13.64 13.39 2.72
N MET A 335 -13.35 12.19 2.17
CA MET A 335 -13.53 11.89 0.74
C MET A 335 -14.64 10.87 0.55
N GLU A 336 -15.81 11.35 0.15
CA GLU A 336 -16.91 10.47 -0.22
C GLU A 336 -16.76 9.98 -1.67
N TYR A 337 -17.19 8.74 -1.91
CA TYR A 337 -17.37 8.15 -3.23
C TYR A 337 -18.73 7.46 -3.31
N THR A 338 -19.25 7.30 -4.52
CA THR A 338 -20.48 6.57 -4.79
C THR A 338 -20.19 5.11 -5.15
N ILE A 339 -21.14 4.22 -4.94
CA ILE A 339 -21.03 2.82 -5.36
C ILE A 339 -20.70 2.73 -6.85
N GLN A 340 -21.33 3.56 -7.69
CA GLN A 340 -21.07 3.57 -9.13
C GLN A 340 -19.61 3.95 -9.46
N GLU A 341 -19.05 4.99 -8.81
CA GLU A 341 -17.62 5.32 -8.98
C GLU A 341 -16.70 4.16 -8.58
N GLY A 342 -17.10 3.40 -7.55
CA GLY A 342 -16.40 2.18 -7.14
C GLY A 342 -16.44 1.10 -8.21
N LEU A 343 -17.62 0.80 -8.74
CA LEU A 343 -17.82 -0.21 -9.80
C LEU A 343 -17.06 0.17 -11.08
N ASP A 344 -17.13 1.41 -11.50
CA ASP A 344 -16.44 1.92 -12.69
C ASP A 344 -14.91 1.81 -12.55
N ALA A 345 -14.38 1.87 -11.33
CA ALA A 345 -12.95 1.79 -11.06
C ALA A 345 -12.39 0.36 -11.00
N ILE A 346 -13.22 -0.70 -10.91
CA ILE A 346 -12.73 -2.08 -10.65
C ILE A 346 -11.74 -2.54 -11.73
N ARG A 347 -12.02 -2.28 -13.01
CA ARG A 347 -11.13 -2.69 -14.10
C ARG A 347 -9.76 -2.00 -14.00
N ASP A 348 -9.73 -0.72 -13.68
CA ASP A 348 -8.50 0.05 -13.47
C ASP A 348 -7.75 -0.44 -12.24
N VAL A 349 -8.46 -0.74 -11.15
CA VAL A 349 -7.89 -1.30 -9.92
C VAL A 349 -7.21 -2.64 -10.21
N ILE A 350 -7.88 -3.56 -10.92
CA ILE A 350 -7.30 -4.86 -11.31
C ILE A 350 -6.06 -4.65 -12.18
N HIS A 351 -6.10 -3.71 -13.14
CA HIS A 351 -4.94 -3.37 -13.99
C HIS A 351 -3.76 -2.85 -13.17
N HIS A 352 -4.01 -1.97 -12.20
CA HIS A 352 -2.94 -1.34 -11.42
C HIS A 352 -2.41 -2.24 -10.31
N VAL A 353 -3.30 -2.91 -9.57
CA VAL A 353 -2.90 -3.79 -8.45
C VAL A 353 -2.36 -5.13 -8.94
N GLU A 354 -2.75 -5.56 -10.15
CA GLU A 354 -2.29 -6.80 -10.80
C GLU A 354 -2.66 -8.04 -10.00
N THR A 355 -3.89 -8.11 -9.53
CA THR A 355 -4.44 -9.24 -8.77
C THR A 355 -5.90 -9.49 -9.11
N TYR A 356 -6.39 -10.68 -8.82
CA TYR A 356 -7.81 -11.04 -8.82
C TYR A 356 -8.28 -11.54 -7.44
N ASP A 357 -7.48 -11.30 -6.40
CA ASP A 357 -7.85 -11.63 -5.01
C ASP A 357 -9.01 -10.76 -4.54
N VAL A 358 -10.08 -11.40 -4.05
CA VAL A 358 -11.35 -10.75 -3.75
C VAL A 358 -11.21 -9.66 -2.70
N THR A 359 -10.59 -9.95 -1.56
CA THR A 359 -10.46 -8.99 -0.47
C THR A 359 -9.53 -7.85 -0.82
N THR A 360 -8.46 -8.15 -1.57
CA THR A 360 -7.53 -7.13 -2.06
C THR A 360 -8.22 -6.13 -2.98
N ILE A 361 -9.07 -6.58 -3.92
CA ILE A 361 -9.79 -5.68 -4.84
C ILE A 361 -10.82 -4.84 -4.08
N ARG A 362 -11.62 -5.46 -3.19
CA ARG A 362 -12.61 -4.74 -2.36
C ARG A 362 -12.00 -3.57 -1.60
N ALA A 363 -10.83 -3.78 -1.00
CA ALA A 363 -10.13 -2.77 -0.22
C ALA A 363 -9.29 -1.80 -1.08
N SER A 364 -8.77 -2.24 -2.23
CA SER A 364 -7.97 -1.39 -3.13
C SER A 364 -8.81 -0.30 -3.80
N THR A 365 -10.07 -0.57 -4.10
CA THR A 365 -10.93 0.37 -4.84
C THR A 365 -11.13 1.72 -4.13
N PRO A 366 -11.51 1.78 -2.84
CA PRO A 366 -11.59 3.06 -2.14
C PRO A 366 -10.23 3.73 -2.00
N MET A 367 -9.13 2.98 -1.79
CA MET A 367 -7.78 3.55 -1.74
C MET A 367 -7.36 4.16 -3.08
N TYR A 368 -7.67 3.51 -4.18
CA TYR A 368 -7.44 4.02 -5.53
C TYR A 368 -8.16 5.36 -5.77
N LEU A 369 -9.45 5.43 -5.43
CA LEU A 369 -10.26 6.64 -5.58
C LEU A 369 -9.78 7.78 -4.68
N MET A 370 -9.41 7.48 -3.43
CA MET A 370 -8.84 8.44 -2.49
C MET A 370 -7.52 9.01 -3.01
N SER A 371 -6.63 8.16 -3.50
CA SER A 371 -5.30 8.57 -3.97
C SER A 371 -5.35 9.51 -5.16
N ARG A 372 -6.36 9.36 -6.03
CA ARG A 372 -6.65 10.33 -7.11
C ARG A 372 -6.88 11.74 -6.58
N LYS A 373 -7.65 11.87 -5.50
CA LYS A 373 -7.95 13.16 -4.86
C LYS A 373 -6.73 13.71 -4.12
N ILE A 374 -5.99 12.86 -3.38
CA ILE A 374 -4.75 13.24 -2.68
C ILE A 374 -3.73 13.82 -3.67
N LYS A 375 -3.54 13.15 -4.81
CA LYS A 375 -2.68 13.65 -5.87
C LYS A 375 -3.11 15.02 -6.39
N ALA A 376 -4.39 15.23 -6.63
CA ALA A 376 -4.92 16.50 -7.14
C ALA A 376 -4.64 17.67 -6.17
N MET A 377 -4.39 17.39 -4.90
CA MET A 377 -3.99 18.37 -3.88
C MET A 377 -2.48 18.61 -3.83
N GLY A 378 -1.67 17.96 -4.69
CA GLY A 378 -0.22 18.11 -4.74
C GLY A 378 0.55 17.34 -3.67
N ILE A 379 -0.10 16.46 -2.93
CA ILE A 379 0.51 15.59 -1.90
C ILE A 379 1.16 14.38 -2.58
N LYS A 380 2.41 14.10 -2.22
CA LYS A 380 3.24 13.06 -2.84
C LYS A 380 3.42 11.80 -2.01
N MET A 381 3.29 11.91 -0.70
CA MET A 381 3.55 10.83 0.24
C MET A 381 2.49 10.82 1.33
N VAL A 382 2.12 9.64 1.80
CA VAL A 382 1.22 9.44 2.93
C VAL A 382 1.74 8.35 3.86
N LEU A 383 1.60 8.54 5.18
CA LEU A 383 1.81 7.47 6.13
C LEU A 383 0.50 6.70 6.35
N SER A 384 0.60 5.39 6.55
CA SER A 384 -0.52 4.47 6.72
C SER A 384 -0.33 3.58 7.94
N GLY A 385 -1.43 3.13 8.56
CA GLY A 385 -1.44 2.18 9.67
C GLY A 385 -1.36 0.70 9.26
N GLU A 386 -1.06 0.40 7.99
CA GLU A 386 -0.94 -0.99 7.50
C GLU A 386 0.14 -1.78 8.24
N GLY A 387 -0.11 -3.08 8.44
CA GLY A 387 0.82 -4.01 9.10
C GLY A 387 0.56 -4.22 10.58
N ALA A 388 -0.25 -3.39 11.24
CA ALA A 388 -0.54 -3.51 12.66
C ALA A 388 -1.30 -4.80 13.01
N ASP A 389 -2.24 -5.20 12.16
CA ASP A 389 -3.06 -6.40 12.38
C ASP A 389 -2.22 -7.68 12.31
N GLU A 390 -1.23 -7.73 11.45
CA GLU A 390 -0.33 -8.86 11.25
C GLU A 390 0.71 -8.97 12.37
N VAL A 391 1.15 -7.85 12.93
CA VAL A 391 2.16 -7.82 14.01
C VAL A 391 1.54 -8.13 15.36
N PHE A 392 0.30 -7.72 15.60
CA PHE A 392 -0.36 -7.80 16.92
C PHE A 392 -1.59 -8.70 16.98
N GLY A 393 -1.90 -9.45 15.92
CA GLY A 393 -3.08 -10.31 15.88
C GLY A 393 -4.39 -9.52 15.95
N GLY A 394 -4.49 -8.43 15.15
CA GLY A 394 -5.62 -7.52 15.22
C GLY A 394 -6.89 -7.98 14.50
N TYR A 395 -6.82 -8.98 13.63
CA TYR A 395 -7.99 -9.52 12.95
C TYR A 395 -8.88 -10.31 13.91
N LEU A 396 -10.18 -10.19 13.76
CA LEU A 396 -11.14 -10.79 14.71
C LEU A 396 -11.02 -12.31 14.84
N TYR A 397 -10.61 -13.02 13.79
CA TYR A 397 -10.45 -14.48 13.88
C TYR A 397 -9.34 -14.91 14.86
N PHE A 398 -8.39 -14.03 15.22
CA PHE A 398 -7.39 -14.33 16.26
C PHE A 398 -7.98 -14.59 17.65
N HIS A 399 -9.25 -14.19 17.89
CA HIS A 399 -9.99 -14.60 19.08
C HIS A 399 -10.17 -16.12 19.23
N LYS A 400 -10.00 -16.86 18.12
CA LYS A 400 -10.11 -18.33 18.08
C LYS A 400 -8.76 -19.04 18.13
N ALA A 401 -7.65 -18.30 18.25
CA ALA A 401 -6.33 -18.91 18.37
C ALA A 401 -6.27 -19.83 19.62
N PRO A 402 -5.96 -21.14 19.45
CA PRO A 402 -6.09 -22.09 20.54
C PRO A 402 -4.98 -21.97 21.59
N ASN A 403 -3.82 -21.45 21.21
CA ASN A 403 -2.65 -21.31 22.09
C ASN A 403 -1.63 -20.31 21.47
N ALA A 404 -0.61 -19.98 22.26
CA ALA A 404 0.44 -19.03 21.88
C ALA A 404 1.28 -19.49 20.68
N GLN A 405 1.49 -20.79 20.50
CA GLN A 405 2.24 -21.35 19.37
C GLN A 405 1.48 -21.09 18.06
N GLU A 406 0.21 -21.48 18.01
CA GLU A 406 -0.64 -21.28 16.85
C GLU A 406 -0.82 -19.79 16.51
N PHE A 407 -0.99 -18.96 17.55
CA PHE A 407 -1.07 -17.51 17.42
C PHE A 407 0.21 -16.93 16.76
N GLN A 408 1.40 -17.30 17.27
CA GLN A 408 2.69 -16.80 16.75
C GLN A 408 2.97 -17.30 15.34
N GLU A 409 2.65 -18.55 15.02
CA GLU A 409 2.84 -19.11 13.68
C GLU A 409 1.92 -18.43 12.65
N GLU A 410 0.70 -18.08 13.05
CA GLU A 410 -0.20 -17.31 12.20
C GLU A 410 0.33 -15.90 11.93
N LEU A 411 0.86 -15.19 12.94
CA LEU A 411 1.51 -13.89 12.74
C LEU A 411 2.68 -13.99 11.76
N LYS A 412 3.56 -14.99 11.92
CA LYS A 412 4.67 -15.26 11.02
C LYS A 412 4.20 -15.49 9.58
N GLU A 413 3.16 -16.32 9.39
CA GLU A 413 2.61 -16.63 8.08
C GLU A 413 2.03 -15.37 7.42
N LYS A 414 1.28 -14.56 8.16
CA LYS A 414 0.72 -13.29 7.68
C LYS A 414 1.81 -12.32 7.24
N ILE A 415 2.82 -12.07 8.07
CA ILE A 415 3.93 -11.17 7.75
C ILE A 415 4.71 -11.67 6.53
N ASN A 416 5.01 -12.96 6.46
CA ASN A 416 5.76 -13.55 5.35
C ASN A 416 5.04 -13.45 4.00
N ARG A 417 3.72 -13.42 4.00
CA ARG A 417 2.88 -13.35 2.79
C ARG A 417 2.29 -11.96 2.51
N LEU A 418 2.57 -10.98 3.38
CA LEU A 418 1.96 -9.65 3.33
C LEU A 418 2.21 -8.91 2.01
N HIS A 419 3.35 -9.16 1.38
CA HIS A 419 3.73 -8.60 0.07
C HIS A 419 2.78 -8.99 -1.08
N MET A 420 2.00 -10.06 -0.93
CA MET A 420 1.03 -10.55 -1.92
C MET A 420 -0.38 -9.97 -1.71
N TYR A 421 -0.65 -9.34 -0.57
CA TYR A 421 -1.97 -8.85 -0.16
C TYR A 421 -1.93 -7.39 0.28
N ASP A 422 -1.76 -7.11 1.57
CA ASP A 422 -1.92 -5.75 2.11
C ASP A 422 -0.80 -4.79 1.69
N CYS A 423 0.45 -5.23 1.65
CA CYS A 423 1.54 -4.43 1.07
C CYS A 423 1.33 -4.19 -0.43
N LEU A 424 0.89 -5.22 -1.18
CA LEU A 424 0.60 -5.10 -2.61
C LEU A 424 -0.50 -4.07 -2.84
N ARG A 425 -1.62 -4.19 -2.10
CA ARG A 425 -2.75 -3.27 -2.11
C ARG A 425 -2.30 -1.85 -1.78
N ALA A 426 -1.72 -1.65 -0.60
CA ALA A 426 -1.32 -0.33 -0.12
C ALA A 426 -0.37 0.35 -1.11
N ASN A 427 0.65 -0.36 -1.60
CA ASN A 427 1.60 0.20 -2.54
C ASN A 427 0.94 0.50 -3.89
N LYS A 428 0.38 -0.51 -4.58
CA LYS A 428 -0.06 -0.35 -5.97
C LYS A 428 -1.34 0.47 -6.14
N ALA A 429 -2.32 0.36 -5.20
CA ALA A 429 -3.52 1.18 -5.30
C ALA A 429 -3.22 2.66 -5.11
N VAL A 430 -2.32 2.99 -4.17
CA VAL A 430 -1.93 4.37 -3.88
C VAL A 430 -1.01 4.92 -4.97
N SER A 431 -0.02 4.13 -5.41
CA SER A 431 0.93 4.54 -6.45
C SER A 431 0.33 4.61 -7.85
N SER A 432 -0.85 4.05 -8.11
CA SER A 432 -1.56 4.18 -9.38
C SER A 432 -1.82 5.66 -9.77
N TRP A 433 -1.92 6.52 -8.77
CA TRP A 433 -2.01 7.97 -8.92
C TRP A 433 -0.71 8.69 -8.51
N GLY A 434 0.33 7.93 -8.17
CA GLY A 434 1.64 8.46 -7.84
C GLY A 434 1.69 9.16 -6.49
N VAL A 435 1.15 8.52 -5.50
CA VAL A 435 1.33 8.86 -4.10
C VAL A 435 2.09 7.70 -3.44
N GLU A 436 3.10 7.97 -2.64
CA GLU A 436 3.89 6.97 -1.93
C GLU A 436 3.27 6.66 -0.56
N PRO A 437 2.86 5.42 -0.30
CA PRO A 437 2.49 4.99 1.05
C PRO A 437 3.72 4.54 1.83
N ARG A 438 3.81 4.97 3.10
CA ARG A 438 4.80 4.52 4.08
C ARG A 438 4.12 3.84 5.25
N VAL A 439 4.69 2.72 5.70
CA VAL A 439 4.04 1.79 6.64
C VAL A 439 4.90 1.59 7.90
N PRO A 440 4.73 2.43 8.95
CA PRO A 440 5.56 2.38 10.15
C PRO A 440 5.53 1.08 10.93
N PHE A 441 4.39 0.38 10.97
CA PHE A 441 4.29 -0.93 11.66
C PHE A 441 5.18 -2.02 11.05
N LEU A 442 5.62 -1.82 9.81
CA LEU A 442 6.52 -2.71 9.10
C LEU A 442 7.98 -2.19 9.09
N ASP A 443 8.33 -1.30 10.03
CA ASP A 443 9.72 -0.91 10.24
C ASP A 443 10.56 -2.11 10.66
N TYR A 444 11.77 -2.22 10.12
CA TYR A 444 12.68 -3.35 10.38
C TYR A 444 12.92 -3.57 11.87
N ASP A 445 13.34 -2.52 12.57
CA ASP A 445 13.72 -2.62 13.99
C ASP A 445 12.47 -2.79 14.89
N PHE A 446 11.38 -2.10 14.56
CA PHE A 446 10.11 -2.23 15.27
C PHE A 446 9.50 -3.62 15.11
N LEU A 447 9.53 -4.18 13.91
CA LEU A 447 9.01 -5.52 13.62
C LEU A 447 9.77 -6.59 14.41
N GLU A 448 11.10 -6.53 14.44
CA GLU A 448 11.91 -7.45 15.25
C GLU A 448 11.60 -7.34 16.74
N HIS A 449 11.50 -6.10 17.27
CA HIS A 449 11.11 -5.86 18.65
C HIS A 449 9.71 -6.46 18.96
N ALA A 450 8.72 -6.08 18.16
CA ALA A 450 7.33 -6.51 18.40
C ALA A 450 7.15 -8.02 18.25
N MET A 451 7.83 -8.67 17.29
CA MET A 451 7.76 -10.11 17.08
C MET A 451 8.59 -10.91 18.10
N GLY A 452 9.51 -10.26 18.81
CA GLY A 452 10.27 -10.82 19.93
C GLY A 452 9.54 -10.84 21.27
N ILE A 453 8.37 -10.19 21.40
CA ILE A 453 7.53 -10.21 22.61
C ILE A 453 6.81 -11.56 22.71
N ASP A 454 6.70 -12.08 23.95
CA ASP A 454 5.95 -13.31 24.25
C ASP A 454 4.53 -13.23 23.65
N PRO A 455 4.13 -14.17 22.78
CA PRO A 455 2.81 -14.16 22.18
C PRO A 455 1.66 -14.27 23.20
N ASN A 456 1.90 -14.84 24.39
CA ASN A 456 0.92 -14.83 25.49
C ASN A 456 0.53 -13.42 25.91
N GLU A 457 1.42 -12.43 25.77
CA GLU A 457 1.12 -11.02 26.05
C GLU A 457 0.26 -10.36 24.95
N LYS A 458 0.35 -10.87 23.71
CA LYS A 458 -0.42 -10.38 22.57
C LYS A 458 -1.79 -11.03 22.44
N MET A 459 -1.93 -12.29 22.90
CA MET A 459 -3.17 -13.06 22.77
C MET A 459 -4.35 -12.34 23.41
N ILE A 460 -5.49 -12.50 22.76
CA ILE A 460 -6.78 -12.03 23.24
C ILE A 460 -7.22 -12.95 24.39
N LYS A 461 -7.54 -12.36 25.55
CA LYS A 461 -7.98 -13.07 26.77
C LYS A 461 -9.21 -12.36 27.30
N ARG A 462 -10.39 -12.86 26.96
CA ARG A 462 -11.68 -12.23 27.28
C ARG A 462 -11.95 -12.16 28.79
N ASP A 463 -11.61 -13.20 29.52
CA ASP A 463 -11.72 -13.30 30.95
C ASP A 463 -10.86 -12.30 31.71
N GLU A 464 -9.74 -11.85 31.10
CA GLU A 464 -8.88 -10.80 31.62
C GLU A 464 -9.23 -9.40 31.06
N GLY A 465 -10.27 -9.27 30.22
CA GLY A 465 -10.61 -8.02 29.52
C GLY A 465 -9.61 -7.60 28.45
N ARG A 466 -8.76 -8.49 27.98
CA ARG A 466 -7.78 -8.23 26.92
C ARG A 466 -8.42 -8.43 25.55
N ILE A 467 -8.63 -7.34 24.84
CA ILE A 467 -9.13 -7.32 23.45
C ILE A 467 -7.95 -7.39 22.44
N GLU A 468 -8.25 -7.43 21.16
CA GLU A 468 -7.24 -7.41 20.10
C GLU A 468 -6.28 -6.21 20.22
N LYS A 469 -4.98 -6.43 19.92
CA LYS A 469 -3.89 -5.43 20.01
C LYS A 469 -3.72 -4.86 21.44
N TYR A 470 -4.06 -5.61 22.48
CA TYR A 470 -4.06 -5.12 23.87
C TYR A 470 -2.75 -4.42 24.25
N ILE A 471 -1.60 -5.03 23.97
CA ILE A 471 -0.30 -4.45 24.35
C ILE A 471 0.01 -3.13 23.63
N LEU A 472 -0.41 -2.99 22.37
CA LEU A 472 -0.28 -1.73 21.63
C LEU A 472 -1.18 -0.65 22.25
N ARG A 473 -2.45 -0.97 22.53
CA ARG A 473 -3.38 -0.05 23.20
C ARG A 473 -2.84 0.40 24.54
N LYS A 474 -2.34 -0.53 25.35
CA LYS A 474 -1.80 -0.26 26.70
C LYS A 474 -0.53 0.58 26.65
N ALA A 475 0.34 0.38 25.67
CA ALA A 475 1.55 1.17 25.47
C ALA A 475 1.24 2.66 25.23
N PHE A 476 0.09 2.96 24.60
CA PHE A 476 -0.36 4.33 24.30
C PHE A 476 -1.48 4.86 25.21
N ASP A 477 -1.89 4.08 26.22
CA ASP A 477 -2.87 4.51 27.25
C ASP A 477 -2.15 5.31 28.35
N VAL A 478 -1.73 6.53 28.00
CA VAL A 478 -1.05 7.44 28.92
C VAL A 478 -2.01 8.56 29.35
N GLU A 479 -1.98 8.92 30.64
CA GLU A 479 -2.89 9.93 31.21
C GLU A 479 -2.44 11.36 30.90
N GLU A 480 -1.14 11.60 31.04
CA GLU A 480 -0.56 12.90 30.71
C GLU A 480 -0.43 13.05 29.19
N ASN A 481 -1.06 14.06 28.61
CA ASN A 481 -1.04 14.33 27.18
C ASN A 481 -1.39 13.09 26.33
N PRO A 482 -2.66 12.59 26.39
CA PRO A 482 -3.05 11.34 25.74
C PRO A 482 -2.92 11.43 24.20
N TYR A 483 -2.42 10.34 23.57
CA TYR A 483 -2.25 10.28 22.11
C TYR A 483 -3.59 10.30 21.38
N LEU A 484 -4.59 9.64 21.95
CA LEU A 484 -5.92 9.49 21.36
C LEU A 484 -6.99 9.59 22.46
N PRO A 485 -8.23 9.94 22.12
CA PRO A 485 -9.37 9.76 23.00
C PRO A 485 -9.51 8.29 23.39
N LYS A 486 -9.94 8.02 24.63
CA LYS A 486 -10.16 6.63 25.10
C LYS A 486 -11.21 5.87 24.24
N SER A 487 -12.21 6.59 23.69
CA SER A 487 -13.20 6.06 22.75
C SER A 487 -12.58 5.47 21.49
N VAL A 488 -11.47 6.05 21.01
CA VAL A 488 -10.72 5.58 19.84
C VAL A 488 -9.67 4.55 20.24
N LEU A 489 -8.90 4.84 21.30
CA LEU A 489 -7.83 3.96 21.77
C LEU A 489 -8.33 2.54 22.12
N TRP A 490 -9.55 2.42 22.64
CA TRP A 490 -10.18 1.16 23.04
C TRP A 490 -11.36 0.77 22.13
N ARG A 491 -11.49 1.40 20.93
CA ARG A 491 -12.48 1.04 19.92
C ARG A 491 -12.15 -0.33 19.33
N GLN A 492 -13.18 -1.17 19.18
CA GLN A 492 -13.07 -2.46 18.49
C GLN A 492 -12.60 -2.31 17.06
N LYS A 493 -11.83 -3.28 16.58
CA LYS A 493 -11.35 -3.38 15.22
C LYS A 493 -12.51 -3.57 14.22
N GLU A 494 -12.55 -2.73 13.20
CA GLU A 494 -13.30 -2.94 11.98
C GLU A 494 -12.37 -3.17 10.80
N GLN A 495 -12.76 -4.03 9.86
CA GLN A 495 -12.00 -4.23 8.64
C GLN A 495 -12.24 -3.07 7.68
N PHE A 496 -11.19 -2.62 6.98
CA PHE A 496 -11.29 -1.44 6.10
C PHE A 496 -12.38 -1.56 5.03
N SER A 497 -12.52 -2.73 4.39
CA SER A 497 -13.58 -2.97 3.40
C SER A 497 -15.00 -2.88 3.95
N ASP A 498 -15.20 -3.08 5.25
CA ASP A 498 -16.48 -2.92 5.95
C ASP A 498 -16.65 -1.49 6.46
N GLY A 499 -15.59 -0.88 7.00
CA GLY A 499 -15.58 0.48 7.54
C GLY A 499 -15.88 1.57 6.52
N VAL A 500 -15.54 1.38 5.25
CA VAL A 500 -15.86 2.30 4.15
C VAL A 500 -17.35 2.31 3.78
N GLY A 501 -18.15 1.31 4.23
CA GLY A 501 -19.59 1.22 4.06
C GLY A 501 -20.05 -0.19 3.69
N TYR A 502 -20.94 -0.74 4.48
CA TYR A 502 -21.41 -2.14 4.36
C TYR A 502 -22.03 -2.48 3.00
N SER A 503 -22.73 -1.54 2.38
CA SER A 503 -23.36 -1.74 1.05
C SER A 503 -22.35 -1.95 -0.08
N TRP A 504 -21.08 -1.55 0.11
CA TRP A 504 -20.04 -1.74 -0.90
C TRP A 504 -19.84 -3.21 -1.27
N ILE A 505 -19.63 -4.07 -0.28
CA ILE A 505 -19.42 -5.50 -0.49
C ILE A 505 -20.70 -6.18 -1.02
N ASP A 506 -21.87 -5.80 -0.51
CA ASP A 506 -23.14 -6.40 -0.93
C ASP A 506 -23.41 -6.12 -2.41
N THR A 507 -23.22 -4.88 -2.85
CA THR A 507 -23.38 -4.52 -4.27
C THR A 507 -22.38 -5.23 -5.18
N LEU A 508 -21.12 -5.41 -4.76
CA LEU A 508 -20.14 -6.18 -5.55
C LEU A 508 -20.61 -7.62 -5.79
N LYS A 509 -21.19 -8.25 -4.76
CA LYS A 509 -21.77 -9.59 -4.89
C LYS A 509 -22.98 -9.60 -5.83
N GLU A 510 -23.88 -8.62 -5.72
CA GLU A 510 -25.05 -8.48 -6.59
C GLU A 510 -24.64 -8.30 -8.06
N VAL A 511 -23.65 -7.45 -8.34
CA VAL A 511 -23.11 -7.28 -9.69
C VAL A 511 -22.52 -8.58 -10.23
N ALA A 512 -21.73 -9.29 -9.42
CA ALA A 512 -21.15 -10.57 -9.81
C ALA A 512 -22.21 -11.65 -10.06
N GLU A 513 -23.29 -11.68 -9.27
CA GLU A 513 -24.44 -12.56 -9.50
C GLU A 513 -25.17 -12.28 -10.82
N ALA A 514 -25.26 -11.00 -11.20
CA ALA A 514 -25.88 -10.59 -12.46
C ALA A 514 -25.02 -10.90 -13.69
N GLU A 515 -23.70 -10.71 -13.58
CA GLU A 515 -22.74 -10.88 -14.69
C GLU A 515 -22.33 -12.33 -14.93
N ILE A 516 -22.27 -13.17 -13.88
CA ILE A 516 -21.79 -14.54 -13.96
C ILE A 516 -22.95 -15.52 -13.84
N THR A 517 -23.29 -16.17 -14.95
CA THR A 517 -24.36 -17.16 -14.97
C THR A 517 -23.96 -18.43 -14.20
N ASP A 518 -24.95 -19.21 -13.73
CA ASP A 518 -24.72 -20.48 -13.05
C ASP A 518 -23.98 -21.48 -13.94
N ASP A 519 -24.24 -21.46 -15.25
CA ASP A 519 -23.53 -22.30 -16.24
C ASP A 519 -22.04 -21.93 -16.30
N MET A 520 -21.71 -20.64 -16.41
CA MET A 520 -20.34 -20.16 -16.38
C MET A 520 -19.62 -20.60 -15.11
N PHE A 521 -20.28 -20.44 -13.96
CA PHE A 521 -19.69 -20.79 -12.67
C PHE A 521 -19.51 -22.30 -12.49
N THR A 522 -20.47 -23.10 -12.92
CA THR A 522 -20.39 -24.57 -12.89
C THR A 522 -19.19 -25.08 -13.72
N HIS A 523 -18.88 -24.42 -14.82
CA HIS A 523 -17.74 -24.75 -15.69
C HIS A 523 -16.45 -23.98 -15.37
N ALA A 524 -16.38 -23.28 -14.25
CA ALA A 524 -15.23 -22.46 -13.86
C ALA A 524 -13.90 -23.23 -13.87
N LYS A 525 -13.89 -24.49 -13.41
CA LYS A 525 -12.70 -25.34 -13.40
C LYS A 525 -12.15 -25.63 -14.80
N ASN A 526 -13.01 -25.73 -15.80
CA ASN A 526 -12.59 -25.96 -17.19
C ASN A 526 -11.93 -24.71 -17.78
N ARG A 527 -12.46 -23.51 -17.45
CA ARG A 527 -11.93 -22.25 -17.94
C ARG A 527 -10.69 -21.80 -17.15
N TYR A 528 -10.70 -21.98 -15.84
CA TYR A 528 -9.65 -21.55 -14.90
C TYR A 528 -9.13 -22.73 -14.07
N PRO A 529 -8.36 -23.66 -14.67
CA PRO A 529 -7.87 -24.85 -13.97
C PRO A 529 -6.88 -24.51 -12.86
N TYR A 530 -6.13 -23.39 -13.00
CA TYR A 530 -5.27 -22.85 -11.96
C TYR A 530 -6.06 -21.85 -11.13
N ASN A 531 -6.06 -22.04 -9.82
CA ASN A 531 -6.76 -21.18 -8.85
C ASN A 531 -8.22 -20.93 -9.25
N THR A 532 -8.97 -22.03 -9.40
CA THR A 532 -10.39 -22.01 -9.81
C THR A 532 -11.21 -21.11 -8.87
N PRO A 533 -11.94 -20.12 -9.39
CA PRO A 533 -12.80 -19.26 -8.58
C PRO A 533 -13.80 -20.04 -7.73
N GLN A 534 -13.91 -19.71 -6.45
CA GLN A 534 -14.80 -20.38 -5.50
C GLN A 534 -16.13 -19.61 -5.27
N THR A 535 -16.24 -18.40 -5.81
CA THR A 535 -17.45 -17.58 -5.78
C THR A 535 -17.64 -16.91 -7.14
N LYS A 536 -18.86 -16.46 -7.45
CA LYS A 536 -19.12 -15.68 -8.68
C LYS A 536 -18.36 -14.36 -8.69
N GLU A 537 -18.16 -13.73 -7.54
CA GLU A 537 -17.33 -12.52 -7.43
C GLU A 537 -15.86 -12.79 -7.76
N ALA A 538 -15.29 -13.89 -7.24
CA ALA A 538 -13.94 -14.32 -7.62
C ALA A 538 -13.84 -14.63 -9.12
N TYR A 539 -14.89 -15.21 -9.72
CA TYR A 539 -14.96 -15.46 -11.16
C TYR A 539 -14.98 -14.15 -11.95
N TYR A 540 -15.78 -13.19 -11.53
CA TYR A 540 -15.90 -11.88 -12.18
C TYR A 540 -14.55 -11.14 -12.21
N TYR A 541 -13.82 -11.09 -11.09
CA TYR A 541 -12.50 -10.45 -11.05
C TYR A 541 -11.46 -11.25 -11.85
N ARG A 542 -11.52 -12.57 -11.82
CA ARG A 542 -10.64 -13.43 -12.62
C ARG A 542 -10.85 -13.20 -14.11
N GLN A 543 -12.07 -13.05 -14.56
CA GLN A 543 -12.39 -12.76 -15.96
C GLN A 543 -11.78 -11.42 -16.40
N ILE A 544 -11.99 -10.36 -15.65
CA ILE A 544 -11.41 -9.04 -15.93
C ILE A 544 -9.88 -9.10 -15.94
N PHE A 545 -9.29 -9.82 -14.99
CA PHE A 545 -7.83 -9.96 -14.91
C PHE A 545 -7.26 -10.64 -16.16
N GLU A 546 -7.86 -11.73 -16.63
CA GLU A 546 -7.37 -12.44 -17.82
C GLU A 546 -7.64 -11.71 -19.13
N GLU A 547 -8.64 -10.85 -19.20
CA GLU A 547 -8.82 -9.93 -20.32
C GLU A 547 -7.66 -8.92 -20.42
N ILE A 548 -7.15 -8.48 -19.27
CA ILE A 548 -6.03 -7.51 -19.18
C ILE A 548 -4.68 -8.22 -19.34
N PHE A 549 -4.53 -9.39 -18.70
CA PHE A 549 -3.29 -10.17 -18.61
C PHE A 549 -3.50 -11.63 -19.06
N PRO A 550 -3.65 -11.90 -20.36
CA PRO A 550 -4.05 -13.22 -20.87
C PRO A 550 -2.95 -14.31 -20.81
N SER A 551 -1.88 -14.11 -20.05
CA SER A 551 -0.79 -15.06 -19.88
C SER A 551 -1.02 -16.00 -18.68
N PRO A 552 -0.81 -17.33 -18.81
CA PRO A 552 -0.79 -18.22 -17.67
C PRO A 552 0.21 -17.80 -16.58
N ALA A 553 1.35 -17.19 -16.96
CA ALA A 553 2.33 -16.67 -16.02
C ALA A 553 1.75 -15.53 -15.17
N ALA A 554 0.89 -14.66 -15.73
CA ALA A 554 0.21 -13.61 -14.98
C ALA A 554 -0.68 -14.19 -13.88
N ALA A 555 -1.48 -15.18 -14.23
CA ALA A 555 -2.37 -15.83 -13.27
C ALA A 555 -1.61 -16.47 -12.09
N GLN A 556 -0.41 -16.99 -12.34
CA GLN A 556 0.44 -17.64 -11.34
C GLN A 556 1.13 -16.64 -10.39
N THR A 557 1.14 -15.35 -10.68
CA THR A 557 1.66 -14.33 -9.74
C THR A 557 0.70 -14.06 -8.58
N VAL A 558 -0.56 -14.48 -8.70
CA VAL A 558 -1.60 -14.32 -7.68
C VAL A 558 -1.73 -15.61 -6.87
N PRO A 559 -1.68 -15.55 -5.54
CA PRO A 559 -1.81 -16.74 -4.69
C PRO A 559 -3.10 -17.51 -4.94
N GLY A 560 -3.02 -18.85 -4.85
CA GLY A 560 -4.17 -19.75 -4.95
C GLY A 560 -4.90 -19.91 -3.61
N GLY A 561 -6.12 -20.47 -3.69
CA GLY A 561 -6.96 -20.76 -2.53
C GLY A 561 -7.99 -19.69 -2.21
N PHE A 562 -8.54 -19.74 -1.00
CA PHE A 562 -9.40 -18.67 -0.48
C PHE A 562 -8.58 -17.40 -0.29
N SER A 563 -9.21 -16.24 -0.43
CA SER A 563 -8.56 -14.99 -0.04
C SER A 563 -8.14 -15.05 1.43
N ILE A 564 -6.84 -14.92 1.68
CA ILE A 564 -6.24 -15.09 3.01
C ILE A 564 -5.94 -13.77 3.72
N ALA A 565 -6.40 -12.63 3.17
CA ALA A 565 -6.23 -11.35 3.84
C ALA A 565 -6.84 -11.34 5.25
N CYS A 566 -7.93 -12.09 5.45
CA CYS A 566 -8.60 -12.21 6.75
C CYS A 566 -8.32 -13.54 7.47
N SER A 567 -7.99 -14.61 6.74
CA SER A 567 -7.75 -15.94 7.33
C SER A 567 -6.81 -16.78 6.48
N THR A 568 -6.06 -17.68 7.12
CA THR A 568 -5.19 -18.66 6.47
C THR A 568 -5.78 -20.05 6.58
N GLU A 569 -5.20 -21.03 5.88
CA GLU A 569 -5.59 -22.44 6.06
C GLU A 569 -5.42 -22.89 7.53
N ARG A 570 -4.38 -22.40 8.22
CA ARG A 570 -4.15 -22.61 9.65
C ARG A 570 -5.30 -22.05 10.48
N ALA A 571 -5.64 -20.79 10.30
CA ALA A 571 -6.71 -20.13 11.04
C ALA A 571 -8.09 -20.74 10.78
N LEU A 572 -8.35 -21.22 9.55
CA LEU A 572 -9.59 -21.94 9.22
C LEU A 572 -9.77 -23.23 10.03
N ALA A 573 -8.66 -23.87 10.47
CA ALA A 573 -8.71 -25.05 11.31
C ALA A 573 -9.03 -24.73 12.79
N TRP A 574 -8.94 -23.49 13.23
CA TRP A 574 -9.20 -23.09 14.62
C TRP A 574 -10.69 -23.14 15.00
N ASP A 575 -11.57 -22.93 14.02
CA ASP A 575 -13.01 -23.00 14.24
C ASP A 575 -13.71 -23.58 13.00
N ALA A 576 -14.41 -24.70 13.18
CA ALA A 576 -15.14 -25.38 12.10
C ALA A 576 -16.19 -24.48 11.42
N SER A 577 -16.69 -23.46 12.09
CA SER A 577 -17.63 -22.49 11.52
C SER A 577 -17.00 -21.64 10.41
N PHE A 578 -15.69 -21.48 10.37
CA PHE A 578 -14.99 -20.74 9.31
C PHE A 578 -15.05 -21.48 7.97
N ALA A 579 -14.97 -22.80 7.99
CA ALA A 579 -15.01 -23.63 6.77
C ALA A 579 -16.36 -23.61 6.04
N THR A 580 -17.45 -23.28 6.74
CA THR A 580 -18.82 -23.26 6.20
C THR A 580 -19.26 -21.90 5.69
N ARG A 581 -18.49 -20.84 5.98
CA ARG A 581 -18.80 -19.48 5.57
C ARG A 581 -18.00 -19.12 4.32
N GLY A 582 -18.61 -19.18 3.18
CA GLY A 582 -17.98 -18.92 1.88
C GLY A 582 -17.55 -17.45 1.63
N ASP A 583 -17.38 -16.63 2.67
CA ASP A 583 -16.97 -15.23 2.58
C ASP A 583 -15.71 -14.99 3.41
N ALA A 584 -14.63 -14.60 2.75
CA ALA A 584 -13.35 -14.27 3.37
C ALA A 584 -13.32 -12.88 4.05
N SER A 585 -14.44 -12.15 4.09
CA SER A 585 -14.52 -10.84 4.75
C SER A 585 -14.58 -10.96 6.28
N GLY A 586 -14.32 -9.84 6.99
CA GLY A 586 -14.47 -9.73 8.43
C GLY A 586 -15.85 -10.14 8.94
N ARG A 587 -16.88 -10.01 8.10
CA ARG A 587 -18.25 -10.45 8.38
C ARG A 587 -18.37 -11.96 8.60
N ALA A 588 -17.48 -12.78 8.04
CA ALA A 588 -17.47 -14.23 8.27
C ALA A 588 -17.26 -14.58 9.75
N VAL A 589 -16.68 -13.67 10.52
CA VAL A 589 -16.46 -13.80 11.98
C VAL A 589 -17.36 -12.87 12.81
N ALA A 590 -18.47 -12.39 12.23
CA ALA A 590 -19.39 -11.45 12.89
C ALA A 590 -19.92 -11.95 14.24
N GLY A 591 -20.12 -13.27 14.44
CA GLY A 591 -20.47 -13.84 15.72
C GLY A 591 -19.40 -13.62 16.82
N VAL A 592 -18.15 -13.34 16.45
CA VAL A 592 -17.09 -12.96 17.39
C VAL A 592 -17.29 -11.54 17.92
N HIS A 593 -17.94 -10.66 17.16
CA HIS A 593 -18.28 -9.31 17.63
C HIS A 593 -19.22 -9.34 18.84
N ASP A 594 -20.25 -10.14 18.78
CA ASP A 594 -21.22 -10.25 19.88
C ASP A 594 -20.61 -10.92 21.11
N ASP A 595 -19.72 -11.89 20.88
CA ASP A 595 -19.03 -12.62 21.93
C ASP A 595 -17.79 -11.88 22.48
N ALA A 596 -17.21 -10.91 21.76
CA ALA A 596 -15.98 -10.22 22.16
C ALA A 596 -16.21 -9.22 23.32
N TYR A 597 -17.44 -8.77 23.54
CA TYR A 597 -17.79 -7.82 24.58
C TYR A 597 -18.68 -8.46 25.63
N THR A 598 -18.07 -8.87 26.74
CA THR A 598 -18.83 -9.20 27.96
C THR A 598 -19.49 -7.95 28.52
N GLU A 599 -20.69 -8.14 29.10
CA GLU A 599 -21.44 -7.11 29.80
C GLU A 599 -20.57 -6.39 30.84
N GLY A 600 -20.24 -5.14 30.60
CA GLY A 600 -19.42 -4.33 31.52
C GLY A 600 -18.67 -3.18 30.87
N HIS A 601 -18.47 -3.17 29.57
CA HIS A 601 -17.90 -2.03 28.87
C HIS A 601 -19.00 -1.23 28.15
N ASP A 602 -19.13 0.04 28.47
CA ASP A 602 -20.13 0.99 27.92
C ASP A 602 -20.11 1.20 26.39
N VAL A 603 -19.23 0.51 25.70
CA VAL A 603 -19.09 0.55 24.23
C VAL A 603 -20.27 -0.10 23.49
N LYS A 604 -21.00 -1.04 24.15
CA LYS A 604 -22.23 -1.63 23.56
C LYS A 604 -23.30 -0.59 23.20
N LYS A 605 -23.39 0.52 23.92
CA LYS A 605 -24.41 1.55 23.69
C LYS A 605 -24.17 2.43 22.48
N ALA A 606 -22.94 2.54 22.00
CA ALA A 606 -22.63 3.36 20.84
C ALA A 606 -22.88 2.62 19.51
N ASN A 607 -22.64 1.31 19.48
CA ASN A 607 -22.77 0.50 18.26
C ASN A 607 -24.19 -0.06 18.05
N SER A 608 -24.96 -0.36 19.11
CA SER A 608 -26.34 -0.86 18.98
C SER A 608 -27.33 0.20 18.47
N LYS A 609 -26.99 1.49 18.51
CA LYS A 609 -27.81 2.57 17.94
C LYS A 609 -27.64 2.75 16.43
N ASN A 610 -26.65 2.12 15.82
CA ASN A 610 -26.32 2.26 14.40
C ASN A 610 -26.47 0.96 13.59
N ALA A 611 -26.86 -0.16 14.20
CA ALA A 611 -27.33 -1.30 13.43
C ALA A 611 -28.67 -0.91 12.79
N PRO A 612 -28.84 -1.02 11.46
CA PRO A 612 -30.17 -0.91 10.87
C PRO A 612 -31.02 -1.97 11.57
N ALA A 613 -32.16 -1.55 12.11
CA ALA A 613 -33.16 -2.47 12.62
C ALA A 613 -33.38 -3.51 11.52
N ALA A 614 -33.08 -4.78 11.82
CA ALA A 614 -33.51 -5.87 10.97
C ALA A 614 -35.00 -5.63 10.73
N ALA A 615 -35.38 -5.39 9.48
CA ALA A 615 -36.76 -5.20 9.11
C ALA A 615 -37.50 -6.43 9.63
N ALA A 616 -38.25 -6.25 10.67
CA ALA A 616 -39.23 -7.24 11.08
C ALA A 616 -40.07 -7.47 9.84
N ALA A 617 -39.99 -8.68 9.29
CA ALA A 617 -40.82 -9.09 8.18
C ALA A 617 -42.26 -8.91 8.65
N GLU A 618 -42.90 -7.85 8.19
CA GLU A 618 -44.35 -7.77 8.24
C GLU A 618 -44.87 -8.92 7.39
N GLU A 619 -45.35 -9.96 8.03
CA GLU A 619 -46.24 -10.93 7.37
C GLU A 619 -47.35 -10.15 6.69
N PRO A 620 -47.64 -10.36 5.41
CA PRO A 620 -48.70 -9.64 4.74
C PRO A 620 -50.04 -10.03 5.38
N ALA A 621 -50.80 -9.02 5.77
CA ALA A 621 -52.13 -9.09 6.42
C ALA A 621 -53.23 -9.81 5.60
N ALA A 622 -52.88 -10.54 4.55
CA ALA A 622 -53.80 -11.26 3.67
C ALA A 622 -54.14 -12.70 4.14
N LYS A 623 -53.53 -13.19 5.24
CA LYS A 623 -53.85 -14.56 5.76
C LYS A 623 -54.80 -14.58 6.95
N LYS A 624 -55.08 -13.43 7.57
CA LYS A 624 -56.04 -13.36 8.70
C LYS A 624 -57.52 -13.17 8.26
N ALA A 625 -57.77 -12.77 7.02
CA ALA A 625 -59.13 -12.59 6.52
C ALA A 625 -59.77 -13.87 5.93
N ARG A 626 -59.04 -14.99 5.85
CA ARG A 626 -59.58 -16.26 5.32
C ARG A 626 -59.97 -17.29 6.38
N THR A 627 -59.62 -17.09 7.63
CA THR A 627 -59.99 -18.00 8.75
C THR A 627 -61.24 -17.56 9.51
N GLU A 628 -61.69 -16.31 9.33
CA GLU A 628 -62.94 -15.85 9.97
C GLU A 628 -64.16 -16.00 9.07
N GLU A 629 -64.06 -16.33 7.78
CA GLU A 629 -65.18 -16.64 6.88
C GLU A 629 -65.55 -18.12 6.79
N GLU A 630 -64.69 -19.03 7.31
CA GLU A 630 -64.99 -20.48 7.32
C GLU A 630 -65.60 -20.97 8.65
N GLU A 631 -65.53 -20.20 9.75
CA GLU A 631 -66.22 -20.53 11.01
C GLU A 631 -67.66 -19.95 11.13
N ALA A 632 -68.12 -19.19 10.15
CA ALA A 632 -69.48 -18.65 10.14
C ALA A 632 -70.43 -19.43 9.23
N LYS A 633 -70.01 -20.63 8.70
CA LYS A 633 -70.85 -21.50 7.86
C LYS A 633 -70.69 -22.98 8.18
N ALA A 634 -70.65 -23.33 9.47
CA ALA A 634 -70.91 -24.71 9.94
C ALA A 634 -71.94 -24.68 11.08
#